data_08cd95a15674a98674688a6b5d3c0e0b
#
_entry.id   08cd95a15674a98674688a6b5d3c0e0b
#
_cell.length_a   1.000
_cell.length_b   1.000
_cell.length_c   1.000
_cell.angle_alpha   90.00
_cell.angle_beta   90.00
_cell.angle_gamma   90.00
#
_symmetry.space_group_name_H-M   'P 1'
#
loop_
_entity.id
_entity.type
_entity.pdbx_description
1 polymer ?
#
loop_
_entity_poly.entity_id
_entity_poly.type
_entity_poly.pdbx_seq_one_letter_code
_entity_poly.pdbx_strand_id
1 'polypeptide(L)'
;MKIPSLLDLATEQQAVVDLPFRGSHVITGAPGTGKTVMAVYRAWALATAGREVALFTRANLLHQYLAQLAPDLTEAVNVTTYHLWIRDCWRRLFRTDPPQIDEDGWIYDWIEMQRDCIQHRVGSTAHLVIDEGQKLPVGFYQLCQILGVGVTVCADENQRIGGDQSTLSEICQSIATQADPLVLRENRRNTREIARLASEFREEAGDSMVLPTRVGRTPTVLKVSSLKHLLAGVSQYFNAHREQSIGIICRSSHTVRDVQSELTRLGLAKHTQAYAYDDRYRNTIDFSARPIQILSTASMKGLEFDSVFVPDLDAYTEDPTGVDARLRFLVLCTRAREDLHFAHCGPQEPAILSGIPESLLVRQ
;
A
#
# COMPACT_ATOMS: atom_id res chain seq x y z
N MET A 1 -2.21 10.55 1.73
CA MET A 1 -0.73 10.55 1.87
C MET A 1 -0.24 11.96 1.62
N LYS A 2 0.49 12.55 2.55
CA LYS A 2 1.12 13.86 2.33
C LYS A 2 2.54 13.57 1.82
N ILE A 3 2.86 14.00 0.61
CA ILE A 3 4.23 13.83 0.08
C ILE A 3 5.09 14.89 0.79
N PRO A 4 6.11 14.51 1.60
CA PRO A 4 6.98 15.45 2.27
C PRO A 4 7.77 16.27 1.22
N SER A 5 8.28 17.43 1.57
CA SER A 5 9.22 18.12 0.69
C SER A 5 10.57 17.39 0.65
N LEU A 6 11.39 17.61 -0.39
CA LEU A 6 12.74 17.03 -0.47
C LEU A 6 13.60 17.40 0.74
N LEU A 7 13.37 18.56 1.33
CA LEU A 7 14.10 19.06 2.52
C LEU A 7 13.71 18.31 3.81
N ASP A 8 12.55 17.67 3.83
CA ASP A 8 12.03 16.94 4.99
C ASP A 8 12.41 15.45 4.97
N LEU A 9 13.13 14.99 3.93
CA LEU A 9 13.54 13.60 3.80
C LEU A 9 14.60 13.24 4.85
N ALA A 10 14.48 12.04 5.44
CA ALA A 10 15.52 11.48 6.29
C ALA A 10 16.78 11.12 5.50
N THR A 11 17.90 10.98 6.20
CA THR A 11 19.17 10.55 5.60
C THR A 11 19.04 9.26 4.78
N GLU A 12 18.35 8.25 5.32
CA GLU A 12 18.10 6.99 4.58
C GLU A 12 17.17 7.15 3.38
N GLN A 13 16.26 8.12 3.41
CA GLN A 13 15.40 8.46 2.29
C GLN A 13 16.16 9.28 1.23
N GLN A 14 17.03 10.19 1.64
CA GLN A 14 17.93 10.91 0.73
C GLN A 14 18.84 9.94 -0.02
N ALA A 15 19.35 8.91 0.65
CA ALA A 15 20.13 7.86 0.00
C ALA A 15 19.39 7.16 -1.16
N VAL A 16 18.04 7.05 -1.10
CA VAL A 16 17.24 6.54 -2.22
C VAL A 16 17.23 7.53 -3.39
N VAL A 17 17.09 8.82 -3.10
CA VAL A 17 17.11 9.86 -4.15
C VAL A 17 18.47 9.92 -4.83
N ASP A 18 19.54 9.73 -4.08
CA ASP A 18 20.94 9.77 -4.54
C ASP A 18 21.40 8.49 -5.26
N LEU A 19 20.58 7.44 -5.32
CA LEU A 19 20.91 6.22 -6.06
C LEU A 19 21.28 6.54 -7.52
N PRO A 20 22.30 5.85 -8.09
CA PRO A 20 22.67 6.03 -9.49
C PRO A 20 21.47 5.90 -10.44
N PHE A 21 21.41 6.76 -11.47
CA PHE A 21 20.34 6.70 -12.47
C PHE A 21 20.49 5.53 -13.47
N ARG A 22 21.56 4.77 -13.37
CA ARG A 22 21.81 3.56 -14.16
C ARG A 22 21.83 2.34 -13.23
N GLY A 23 21.53 1.19 -13.82
CA GLY A 23 21.48 -0.08 -13.09
C GLY A 23 20.16 -0.32 -12.41
N SER A 24 20.11 -1.42 -11.66
CA SER A 24 18.94 -1.84 -10.91
C SER A 24 19.21 -1.74 -9.40
N HIS A 25 18.18 -1.35 -8.64
CA HIS A 25 18.29 -1.10 -7.20
C HIS A 25 17.10 -1.71 -6.46
N VAL A 26 17.35 -2.20 -5.27
CA VAL A 26 16.31 -2.71 -4.37
C VAL A 26 16.27 -1.87 -3.10
N ILE A 27 15.08 -1.43 -2.72
CA ILE A 27 14.79 -0.67 -1.51
C ILE A 27 13.83 -1.51 -0.67
N THR A 28 14.19 -1.78 0.57
CA THR A 28 13.35 -2.54 1.48
C THR A 28 13.08 -1.77 2.76
N GLY A 29 12.17 -2.26 3.58
CA GLY A 29 11.84 -1.67 4.87
C GLY A 29 10.44 -2.06 5.33
N ALA A 30 10.18 -1.88 6.61
CA ALA A 30 8.89 -2.17 7.22
C ALA A 30 7.75 -1.26 6.68
N PRO A 31 6.48 -1.61 6.92
CA PRO A 31 5.36 -0.71 6.65
C PRO A 31 5.55 0.64 7.35
N GLY A 32 5.28 1.74 6.63
CA GLY A 32 5.38 3.09 7.20
C GLY A 32 6.74 3.77 7.07
N THR A 33 7.77 3.11 6.51
CA THR A 33 9.10 3.70 6.28
C THR A 33 9.16 4.64 5.07
N GLY A 34 8.07 4.75 4.30
CA GLY A 34 7.98 5.68 3.17
C GLY A 34 8.37 5.09 1.81
N LYS A 35 8.44 3.76 1.65
CA LYS A 35 8.78 3.10 0.37
C LYS A 35 8.03 3.66 -0.83
N THR A 36 6.71 3.79 -0.73
CA THR A 36 5.86 4.37 -1.81
C THR A 36 6.25 5.81 -2.13
N VAL A 37 6.52 6.63 -1.10
CA VAL A 37 6.98 8.01 -1.28
C VAL A 37 8.32 8.02 -2.00
N MET A 38 9.24 7.13 -1.62
CA MET A 38 10.54 7.01 -2.26
C MET A 38 10.44 6.50 -3.71
N ALA A 39 9.51 5.58 -4.00
CA ALA A 39 9.22 5.18 -5.38
C ALA A 39 8.79 6.38 -6.23
N VAL A 40 7.91 7.24 -5.71
CA VAL A 40 7.46 8.47 -6.39
C VAL A 40 8.64 9.42 -6.64
N TYR A 41 9.45 9.73 -5.62
CA TYR A 41 10.62 10.59 -5.77
C TYR A 41 11.65 10.03 -6.74
N ARG A 42 11.89 8.72 -6.68
CA ARG A 42 12.82 8.06 -7.60
C ARG A 42 12.34 8.13 -9.04
N ALA A 43 11.05 7.88 -9.30
CA ALA A 43 10.46 8.01 -10.62
C ALA A 43 10.59 9.43 -11.17
N TRP A 44 10.31 10.44 -10.34
CA TRP A 44 10.45 11.85 -10.70
C TRP A 44 11.87 12.24 -10.99
N ALA A 45 12.84 11.84 -10.16
CA ALA A 45 14.26 12.12 -10.36
C ALA A 45 14.79 11.52 -11.67
N LEU A 46 14.41 10.27 -11.96
CA LEU A 46 14.78 9.60 -13.22
C LEU A 46 14.15 10.30 -14.44
N ALA A 47 12.90 10.70 -14.39
CA ALA A 47 12.22 11.41 -15.47
C ALA A 47 12.85 12.80 -15.70
N THR A 48 13.15 13.54 -14.63
CA THR A 48 13.84 14.83 -14.70
C THR A 48 15.24 14.69 -15.32
N ALA A 49 15.90 13.54 -15.11
CA ALA A 49 17.17 13.22 -15.76
C ALA A 49 17.01 12.73 -17.23
N GLY A 50 15.82 12.85 -17.82
CA GLY A 50 15.54 12.53 -19.22
C GLY A 50 15.39 11.02 -19.50
N ARG A 51 15.12 10.20 -18.49
CA ARG A 51 14.85 8.77 -18.67
C ARG A 51 13.38 8.52 -19.03
N GLU A 52 13.12 7.52 -19.87
CA GLU A 52 11.77 6.98 -20.04
C GLU A 52 11.43 6.17 -18.78
N VAL A 53 10.46 6.63 -18.00
CA VAL A 53 10.14 6.03 -16.69
C VAL A 53 8.70 5.55 -16.66
N ALA A 54 8.51 4.31 -16.17
CA ALA A 54 7.20 3.81 -15.78
C ALA A 54 7.19 3.50 -14.27
N LEU A 55 6.19 4.06 -13.57
CA LEU A 55 5.95 3.80 -12.14
C LEU A 55 4.81 2.80 -12.00
N PHE A 56 5.12 1.62 -11.45
CA PHE A 56 4.11 0.61 -11.17
C PHE A 56 3.49 0.82 -9.81
N THR A 57 2.19 1.00 -9.82
CA THR A 57 1.37 0.91 -8.61
C THR A 57 0.22 -0.06 -8.83
N ARG A 58 0.01 -0.94 -7.89
CA ARG A 58 -0.99 -2.00 -8.01
C ARG A 58 -2.40 -1.55 -7.66
N ALA A 59 -2.54 -0.49 -6.88
CA ALA A 59 -3.84 -0.01 -6.44
C ALA A 59 -4.32 1.11 -7.35
N ASN A 60 -5.44 0.90 -8.06
CA ASN A 60 -6.10 1.97 -8.82
C ASN A 60 -6.35 3.21 -7.95
N LEU A 61 -6.64 3.02 -6.67
CA LEU A 61 -6.78 4.09 -5.69
C LEU A 61 -5.49 4.88 -5.47
N LEU A 62 -4.35 4.19 -5.38
CA LEU A 62 -3.06 4.86 -5.22
C LEU A 62 -2.68 5.65 -6.47
N HIS A 63 -2.97 5.11 -7.67
CA HIS A 63 -2.80 5.82 -8.93
C HIS A 63 -3.62 7.12 -8.96
N GLN A 64 -4.92 7.05 -8.65
CA GLN A 64 -5.79 8.22 -8.59
C GLN A 64 -5.34 9.24 -7.54
N TYR A 65 -4.90 8.75 -6.39
CA TYR A 65 -4.36 9.57 -5.33
C TYR A 65 -3.10 10.33 -5.76
N LEU A 66 -2.16 9.66 -6.42
CA LEU A 66 -0.94 10.29 -6.95
C LEU A 66 -1.26 11.31 -8.05
N ALA A 67 -2.20 11.00 -8.94
CA ALA A 67 -2.64 11.91 -9.99
C ALA A 67 -3.25 13.20 -9.44
N GLN A 68 -3.94 13.14 -8.30
CA GLN A 68 -4.53 14.31 -7.65
C GLN A 68 -3.52 15.14 -6.84
N LEU A 69 -2.54 14.48 -6.20
CA LEU A 69 -1.61 15.15 -5.30
C LEU A 69 -0.31 15.61 -5.96
N ALA A 70 0.06 15.01 -7.09
CA ALA A 70 1.29 15.29 -7.79
C ALA A 70 1.04 15.28 -9.32
N PRO A 71 0.23 16.22 -9.84
CA PRO A 71 -0.09 16.27 -11.27
C PRO A 71 1.17 16.42 -12.14
N ASP A 72 2.15 17.22 -11.71
CA ASP A 72 3.42 17.38 -12.44
C ASP A 72 4.19 16.05 -12.59
N LEU A 73 4.05 15.15 -11.60
CA LEU A 73 4.64 13.82 -11.69
C LEU A 73 3.97 12.97 -12.78
N THR A 74 2.64 13.02 -12.88
CA THR A 74 1.87 12.22 -13.85
C THR A 74 2.06 12.69 -15.28
N GLU A 75 2.50 13.92 -15.51
CA GLU A 75 2.93 14.42 -16.81
C GLU A 75 4.31 13.90 -17.22
N ALA A 76 5.23 13.77 -16.25
CA ALA A 76 6.63 13.38 -16.50
C ALA A 76 6.85 11.85 -16.43
N VAL A 77 5.99 11.12 -15.73
CA VAL A 77 6.15 9.68 -15.43
C VAL A 77 4.91 8.93 -15.90
N ASN A 78 5.11 7.86 -16.67
CA ASN A 78 4.03 6.95 -17.03
C ASN A 78 3.61 6.11 -15.81
N VAL A 79 2.59 6.56 -15.09
CA VAL A 79 2.02 5.80 -13.96
C VAL A 79 1.08 4.72 -14.50
N THR A 80 1.41 3.46 -14.32
CA THR A 80 0.72 2.34 -14.96
C THR A 80 0.65 1.10 -14.06
N THR A 81 0.00 0.07 -14.51
CA THR A 81 0.03 -1.24 -13.89
C THR A 81 0.98 -2.17 -14.62
N TYR A 82 1.47 -3.17 -13.93
CA TYR A 82 2.37 -4.17 -14.46
C TYR A 82 1.81 -4.87 -15.74
N HIS A 83 0.53 -5.28 -15.73
CA HIS A 83 -0.11 -5.92 -16.90
C HIS A 83 -0.22 -4.98 -18.11
N LEU A 84 -0.59 -3.72 -17.88
CA LEU A 84 -0.66 -2.74 -18.97
C LEU A 84 0.71 -2.50 -19.58
N TRP A 85 1.74 -2.32 -18.75
CA TRP A 85 3.10 -2.08 -19.23
C TRP A 85 3.63 -3.25 -20.04
N ILE A 86 3.46 -4.50 -19.56
CA ILE A 86 3.89 -5.70 -20.29
C ILE A 86 3.24 -5.74 -21.67
N ARG A 87 1.92 -5.59 -21.73
CA ARG A 87 1.17 -5.64 -22.98
C ARG A 87 1.64 -4.56 -23.96
N ASP A 88 1.80 -3.33 -23.48
CA ASP A 88 2.22 -2.22 -24.32
C ASP A 88 3.68 -2.35 -24.76
N CYS A 89 4.57 -2.81 -23.88
CA CYS A 89 5.96 -3.10 -24.22
C CYS A 89 6.06 -4.22 -25.26
N TRP A 90 5.34 -5.31 -25.04
CA TRP A 90 5.33 -6.46 -25.94
C TRP A 90 4.80 -6.10 -27.33
N ARG A 91 3.67 -5.38 -27.40
CA ARG A 91 3.11 -4.90 -28.67
C ARG A 91 4.06 -3.96 -29.43
N ARG A 92 4.82 -3.14 -28.72
CA ARG A 92 5.86 -2.31 -29.36
C ARG A 92 6.97 -3.14 -29.97
N LEU A 93 7.42 -4.21 -29.29
CA LEU A 93 8.54 -5.04 -29.71
C LEU A 93 8.14 -6.05 -30.80
N PHE A 94 6.99 -6.71 -30.65
CA PHE A 94 6.63 -7.87 -31.46
C PHE A 94 5.37 -7.69 -32.33
N ARG A 95 4.60 -6.62 -32.12
CA ARG A 95 3.34 -6.35 -32.81
C ARG A 95 2.23 -7.39 -32.57
N THR A 96 2.37 -8.20 -31.52
CA THR A 96 1.43 -9.22 -31.07
C THR A 96 1.09 -9.01 -29.60
N ASP A 97 0.13 -9.74 -29.09
CA ASP A 97 -0.09 -9.82 -27.64
C ASP A 97 0.95 -10.74 -26.99
N PRO A 98 1.30 -10.51 -25.70
CA PRO A 98 2.26 -11.34 -24.98
C PRO A 98 1.74 -12.76 -24.83
N PRO A 99 2.61 -13.79 -24.93
CA PRO A 99 2.26 -15.18 -24.68
C PRO A 99 1.65 -15.38 -23.29
N GLN A 100 0.60 -16.18 -23.20
CA GLN A 100 -0.17 -16.44 -21.97
C GLN A 100 -0.44 -17.94 -21.84
N ILE A 101 -0.51 -18.43 -20.60
CA ILE A 101 -0.76 -19.84 -20.29
C ILE A 101 -2.25 -20.10 -20.06
N ASP A 102 -2.98 -19.08 -19.53
CA ASP A 102 -4.40 -19.18 -19.18
C ASP A 102 -5.31 -18.55 -20.26
N GLU A 103 -6.54 -19.07 -20.36
CA GLU A 103 -7.56 -18.56 -21.29
C GLU A 103 -8.03 -17.14 -20.91
N ASP A 104 -7.97 -16.78 -19.62
CA ASP A 104 -8.38 -15.49 -19.12
C ASP A 104 -7.36 -14.37 -19.37
N GLY A 105 -6.14 -14.70 -19.79
CA GLY A 105 -5.10 -13.76 -20.15
C GLY A 105 -4.43 -13.04 -18.98
N TRP A 106 -4.39 -13.66 -17.80
CA TRP A 106 -3.79 -13.09 -16.60
C TRP A 106 -2.43 -13.67 -16.24
N ILE A 107 -2.12 -14.89 -16.75
CA ILE A 107 -0.86 -15.61 -16.47
C ILE A 107 -0.02 -15.63 -17.74
N TYR A 108 1.14 -14.95 -17.68
CA TYR A 108 2.07 -14.89 -18.81
C TYR A 108 2.94 -16.14 -18.91
N ASP A 109 3.23 -16.58 -20.13
CA ASP A 109 4.28 -17.56 -20.38
C ASP A 109 5.66 -16.89 -20.39
N TRP A 110 6.25 -16.79 -19.19
CA TRP A 110 7.56 -16.17 -19.01
C TRP A 110 8.66 -16.84 -19.79
N ILE A 111 8.60 -18.17 -19.98
CA ILE A 111 9.62 -18.93 -20.68
C ILE A 111 9.58 -18.62 -22.17
N GLU A 112 8.39 -18.59 -22.76
CA GLU A 112 8.22 -18.22 -24.16
C GLU A 112 8.62 -16.76 -24.39
N MET A 113 8.16 -15.83 -23.54
CA MET A 113 8.52 -14.41 -23.63
C MET A 113 10.03 -14.17 -23.57
N GLN A 114 10.72 -14.84 -22.65
CA GLN A 114 12.19 -14.72 -22.50
C GLN A 114 12.91 -15.28 -23.73
N ARG A 115 12.46 -16.42 -24.24
CA ARG A 115 13.01 -17.05 -25.45
C ARG A 115 12.89 -16.11 -26.66
N ASP A 116 11.72 -15.52 -26.87
CA ASP A 116 11.46 -14.62 -27.99
C ASP A 116 12.34 -13.38 -27.90
N CYS A 117 12.47 -12.78 -26.71
CA CYS A 117 13.34 -11.63 -26.51
C CYS A 117 14.82 -11.92 -26.84
N ILE A 118 15.31 -13.09 -26.42
CA ILE A 118 16.69 -13.53 -26.72
C ILE A 118 16.85 -13.80 -28.23
N GLN A 119 15.91 -14.52 -28.82
CA GLN A 119 15.96 -14.92 -30.23
C GLN A 119 15.96 -13.68 -31.16
N HIS A 120 15.10 -12.72 -30.87
CA HIS A 120 14.96 -11.51 -31.68
C HIS A 120 15.89 -10.36 -31.24
N ARG A 121 16.71 -10.57 -30.18
CA ARG A 121 17.67 -9.58 -29.64
C ARG A 121 17.02 -8.23 -29.37
N VAL A 122 15.79 -8.22 -28.88
CA VAL A 122 15.07 -7.00 -28.53
C VAL A 122 15.48 -6.48 -27.17
N GLY A 123 15.37 -5.16 -26.97
CA GLY A 123 15.69 -4.52 -25.71
C GLY A 123 14.90 -3.24 -25.48
N SER A 124 15.02 -2.68 -24.30
CA SER A 124 14.35 -1.43 -23.92
C SER A 124 15.27 -0.56 -23.07
N THR A 125 15.20 0.75 -23.27
CA THR A 125 15.94 1.74 -22.47
C THR A 125 15.12 2.31 -21.32
N ALA A 126 13.88 1.82 -21.13
CA ALA A 126 13.01 2.25 -20.06
C ALA A 126 13.60 1.94 -18.67
N HIS A 127 13.20 2.72 -17.68
CA HIS A 127 13.45 2.45 -16.27
C HIS A 127 12.13 2.22 -15.55
N LEU A 128 12.00 1.10 -14.86
CA LEU A 128 10.82 0.77 -14.10
C LEU A 128 11.05 1.12 -12.63
N VAL A 129 10.12 1.84 -12.04
CA VAL A 129 10.04 2.01 -10.59
C VAL A 129 8.83 1.22 -10.11
N ILE A 130 9.06 0.25 -9.23
CA ILE A 130 8.07 -0.73 -8.83
C ILE A 130 7.78 -0.58 -7.34
N ASP A 131 6.57 -0.17 -6.99
CA ASP A 131 6.09 -0.21 -5.61
C ASP A 131 5.46 -1.58 -5.32
N GLU A 132 5.67 -2.10 -4.11
CA GLU A 132 5.20 -3.42 -3.69
C GLU A 132 5.75 -4.57 -4.56
N GLY A 133 7.01 -4.48 -4.95
CA GLY A 133 7.64 -5.39 -5.92
C GLY A 133 7.64 -6.87 -5.52
N GLN A 134 7.58 -7.21 -4.24
CA GLN A 134 7.42 -8.59 -3.77
C GLN A 134 6.16 -9.29 -4.32
N LYS A 135 5.21 -8.53 -4.85
CA LYS A 135 3.95 -9.05 -5.42
C LYS A 135 4.06 -9.45 -6.88
N LEU A 136 5.19 -9.20 -7.53
CA LEU A 136 5.40 -9.56 -8.93
C LEU A 136 6.16 -10.90 -9.02
N PRO A 137 5.90 -11.70 -10.08
CA PRO A 137 6.55 -12.99 -10.27
C PRO A 137 8.03 -12.85 -10.66
N VAL A 138 8.84 -13.84 -10.30
CA VAL A 138 10.28 -13.90 -10.64
C VAL A 138 10.52 -13.78 -12.14
N GLY A 139 9.68 -14.44 -12.96
CA GLY A 139 9.78 -14.41 -14.44
C GLY A 139 9.71 -13.00 -15.02
N PHE A 140 8.99 -12.11 -14.39
CA PHE A 140 8.95 -10.69 -14.78
C PHE A 140 10.31 -10.00 -14.60
N TYR A 141 10.97 -10.21 -13.47
CA TYR A 141 12.28 -9.61 -13.19
C TYR A 141 13.37 -10.17 -14.13
N GLN A 142 13.32 -11.46 -14.41
CA GLN A 142 14.19 -12.09 -15.40
C GLN A 142 13.98 -11.52 -16.81
N LEU A 143 12.73 -11.29 -17.21
CA LEU A 143 12.40 -10.61 -18.46
C LEU A 143 12.95 -9.20 -18.52
N CYS A 144 12.85 -8.41 -17.44
CA CYS A 144 13.44 -7.08 -17.35
C CYS A 144 14.95 -7.10 -17.58
N GLN A 145 15.66 -8.09 -17.01
CA GLN A 145 17.09 -8.27 -17.18
C GLN A 145 17.44 -8.57 -18.64
N ILE A 146 16.72 -9.48 -19.28
CA ILE A 146 16.93 -9.86 -20.70
C ILE A 146 16.69 -8.64 -21.60
N LEU A 147 15.67 -7.84 -21.33
CA LEU A 147 15.37 -6.61 -22.10
C LEU A 147 16.34 -5.47 -21.81
N GLY A 148 17.23 -5.57 -20.83
CA GLY A 148 18.14 -4.49 -20.42
C GLY A 148 17.43 -3.31 -19.73
N VAL A 149 16.24 -3.53 -19.21
CA VAL A 149 15.44 -2.53 -18.48
C VAL A 149 16.06 -2.27 -17.11
N GLY A 150 16.33 -1.01 -16.78
CA GLY A 150 16.71 -0.62 -15.42
C GLY A 150 15.53 -0.75 -14.48
N VAL A 151 15.72 -1.27 -13.26
CA VAL A 151 14.64 -1.49 -12.33
C VAL A 151 14.99 -0.93 -10.95
N THR A 152 14.11 -0.10 -10.39
CA THR A 152 14.15 0.27 -8.96
C THR A 152 12.96 -0.35 -8.27
N VAL A 153 13.19 -1.27 -7.35
CA VAL A 153 12.15 -2.06 -6.67
C VAL A 153 12.03 -1.61 -5.22
N CYS A 154 10.83 -1.18 -4.82
CA CYS A 154 10.47 -1.02 -3.42
C CYS A 154 9.68 -2.26 -2.99
N ALA A 155 10.20 -3.02 -2.02
CA ALA A 155 9.61 -4.28 -1.58
C ALA A 155 9.58 -4.42 -0.06
N ASP A 156 8.63 -5.22 0.43
CA ASP A 156 8.48 -5.57 1.84
C ASP A 156 8.27 -7.08 1.96
N GLU A 157 9.29 -7.80 2.40
CA GLU A 157 9.23 -9.26 2.49
C GLU A 157 8.18 -9.75 3.49
N ASN A 158 7.92 -8.98 4.55
CA ASN A 158 6.91 -9.31 5.56
C ASN A 158 5.46 -9.11 5.08
N GLN A 159 5.23 -8.61 3.87
CA GLN A 159 3.89 -8.44 3.30
C GLN A 159 3.57 -9.43 2.16
N ARG A 160 4.30 -10.52 2.07
CA ARG A 160 4.00 -11.58 1.09
C ARG A 160 2.75 -12.35 1.52
N ILE A 161 1.78 -12.45 0.62
CA ILE A 161 0.55 -13.22 0.80
C ILE A 161 0.22 -13.89 -0.53
N GLY A 162 0.58 -15.15 -0.71
CA GLY A 162 0.26 -15.94 -1.90
C GLY A 162 1.46 -16.59 -2.60
N GLY A 163 1.20 -17.59 -3.46
CA GLY A 163 2.21 -18.48 -4.03
C GLY A 163 3.01 -17.94 -5.22
N ASP A 164 2.53 -16.88 -5.91
CA ASP A 164 3.17 -16.36 -7.13
C ASP A 164 3.84 -15.00 -6.87
N GLN A 165 4.67 -14.95 -5.82
CA GLN A 165 5.33 -13.74 -5.33
C GLN A 165 6.83 -13.97 -5.17
N SER A 166 7.63 -12.91 -5.40
CA SER A 166 9.09 -12.99 -5.30
C SER A 166 9.60 -12.64 -3.91
N THR A 167 10.62 -13.33 -3.44
CA THR A 167 11.45 -12.95 -2.29
C THR A 167 12.39 -11.81 -2.67
N LEU A 168 12.92 -11.08 -1.67
CA LEU A 168 13.98 -10.10 -1.91
C LEU A 168 15.20 -10.71 -2.57
N SER A 169 15.58 -11.92 -2.16
CA SER A 169 16.71 -12.65 -2.73
C SER A 169 16.49 -12.95 -4.20
N GLU A 170 15.32 -13.48 -4.57
CA GLU A 170 14.97 -13.78 -5.97
C GLU A 170 14.93 -12.51 -6.83
N ILE A 171 14.40 -11.40 -6.29
CA ILE A 171 14.41 -10.10 -6.99
C ILE A 171 15.85 -9.67 -7.25
N CYS A 172 16.70 -9.60 -6.21
CA CYS A 172 18.10 -9.19 -6.34
C CYS A 172 18.87 -10.02 -7.35
N GLN A 173 18.70 -11.34 -7.32
CA GLN A 173 19.34 -12.26 -8.27
C GLN A 173 18.84 -12.03 -9.71
N SER A 174 17.52 -11.89 -9.88
CA SER A 174 16.90 -11.77 -11.21
C SER A 174 17.23 -10.46 -11.91
N ILE A 175 17.41 -9.35 -11.18
CA ILE A 175 17.79 -8.05 -11.78
C ILE A 175 19.29 -7.76 -11.68
N ALA A 176 20.09 -8.73 -11.23
CA ALA A 176 21.54 -8.65 -11.08
C ALA A 176 22.00 -7.36 -10.38
N THR A 177 21.44 -7.07 -9.20
CA THR A 177 21.88 -5.92 -8.41
C THR A 177 23.36 -6.05 -8.04
N GLN A 178 24.10 -4.95 -8.15
CA GLN A 178 25.52 -4.90 -7.76
C GLN A 178 25.71 -4.51 -6.29
N ALA A 179 24.68 -4.04 -5.64
CA ALA A 179 24.71 -3.58 -4.25
C ALA A 179 23.61 -4.27 -3.42
N ASP A 180 23.87 -4.34 -2.12
CA ASP A 180 22.87 -4.80 -1.17
C ASP A 180 21.62 -3.90 -1.18
N PRO A 181 20.43 -4.44 -0.84
CA PRO A 181 19.22 -3.65 -0.72
C PRO A 181 19.38 -2.48 0.26
N LEU A 182 18.95 -1.30 -0.16
CA LEU A 182 18.90 -0.14 0.73
C LEU A 182 17.73 -0.31 1.70
N VAL A 183 18.03 -0.30 3.01
CA VAL A 183 17.04 -0.57 4.06
C VAL A 183 16.53 0.73 4.68
N LEU A 184 15.23 0.99 4.55
CA LEU A 184 14.53 2.06 5.27
C LEU A 184 14.04 1.52 6.62
N ARG A 185 14.54 2.05 7.72
CA ARG A 185 14.27 1.55 9.09
C ARG A 185 13.26 2.38 9.85
N GLU A 186 13.28 3.70 9.67
CA GLU A 186 12.46 4.62 10.44
C GLU A 186 11.00 4.63 9.97
N ASN A 187 10.07 4.25 10.86
CA ASN A 187 8.65 4.43 10.59
C ASN A 187 8.27 5.91 10.74
N ARG A 188 7.91 6.56 9.64
CA ARG A 188 7.53 7.97 9.56
C ARG A 188 6.04 8.21 9.36
N ARG A 189 5.28 7.13 9.23
CA ARG A 189 3.83 7.20 9.03
C ARG A 189 3.08 7.33 10.33
N ASN A 190 3.30 6.38 11.21
CA ASN A 190 2.51 6.22 12.41
C ASN A 190 3.05 7.04 13.59
N THR A 191 2.24 7.26 14.61
CA THR A 191 2.74 7.62 15.93
C THR A 191 3.41 6.44 16.60
N ARG A 192 4.20 6.72 17.66
CA ARG A 192 4.88 5.69 18.44
C ARG A 192 3.89 4.67 19.04
N GLU A 193 2.77 5.15 19.52
CA GLU A 193 1.72 4.35 20.14
C GLU A 193 1.07 3.39 19.13
N ILE A 194 0.74 3.87 17.95
CA ILE A 194 0.22 3.01 16.87
C ILE A 194 1.28 1.99 16.41
N ALA A 195 2.54 2.41 16.26
CA ALA A 195 3.61 1.51 15.85
C ALA A 195 3.87 0.41 16.90
N ARG A 196 3.79 0.73 18.20
CA ARG A 196 3.88 -0.26 19.28
C ARG A 196 2.73 -1.27 19.23
N LEU A 197 1.50 -0.79 19.08
CA LEU A 197 0.35 -1.71 18.91
C LEU A 197 0.51 -2.57 17.68
N ALA A 198 0.93 -2.01 16.55
CA ALA A 198 1.14 -2.76 15.31
C ALA A 198 2.21 -3.84 15.47
N SER A 199 3.24 -3.63 16.32
CA SER A 199 4.28 -4.62 16.55
C SER A 199 3.78 -5.88 17.25
N GLU A 200 2.69 -5.82 18.02
CA GLU A 200 2.06 -6.99 18.65
C GLU A 200 1.54 -8.02 17.62
N PHE A 201 1.29 -7.57 16.39
CA PHE A 201 0.79 -8.42 15.30
C PHE A 201 1.89 -8.93 14.36
N ARG A 202 3.18 -8.69 14.66
CA ARG A 202 4.29 -9.23 13.87
C ARG A 202 4.53 -10.70 14.22
N GLU A 203 4.92 -11.48 13.22
CA GLU A 203 5.58 -12.76 13.43
C GLU A 203 7.06 -12.46 13.68
N GLU A 204 7.66 -13.09 14.64
CA GLU A 204 9.06 -13.04 15.04
C GLU A 204 9.84 -11.70 14.92
N ALA A 205 10.78 -11.49 15.79
CA ALA A 205 11.70 -10.37 15.83
C ALA A 205 12.72 -10.39 14.67
N GLY A 206 12.21 -10.19 13.46
CA GLY A 206 13.03 -9.69 12.36
C GLY A 206 13.41 -8.25 12.65
N ASP A 207 14.53 -7.77 12.11
CA ASP A 207 15.17 -6.47 12.29
C ASP A 207 14.38 -5.45 13.10
N SER A 208 14.88 -5.01 14.23
CA SER A 208 14.23 -4.08 15.15
C SER A 208 13.81 -2.80 14.40
N MET A 209 12.52 -2.70 14.12
CA MET A 209 11.95 -1.46 13.55
C MET A 209 12.24 -0.32 14.52
N VAL A 210 12.90 0.72 14.05
CA VAL A 210 13.08 1.94 14.82
C VAL A 210 11.70 2.56 15.06
N LEU A 211 11.30 2.64 16.33
CA LEU A 211 10.02 3.24 16.68
C LEU A 211 9.99 4.72 16.26
N PRO A 212 8.83 5.22 15.77
CA PRO A 212 8.69 6.63 15.46
C PRO A 212 9.02 7.52 16.64
N THR A 213 9.62 8.67 16.35
CA THR A 213 9.84 9.72 17.37
C THR A 213 8.54 10.49 17.66
N ARG A 214 7.59 10.50 16.72
CA ARG A 214 6.33 11.19 16.85
C ARG A 214 5.41 10.50 17.85
N VAL A 215 5.12 11.19 18.96
CA VAL A 215 4.19 10.76 20.01
C VAL A 215 2.76 11.08 19.59
N GLY A 216 1.81 10.21 19.89
CA GLY A 216 0.39 10.38 19.61
C GLY A 216 -0.49 9.82 20.72
N ARG A 217 -1.77 9.66 20.41
CA ARG A 217 -2.71 9.04 21.34
C ARG A 217 -2.58 7.52 21.31
N THR A 218 -2.77 6.88 22.47
CA THR A 218 -2.88 5.42 22.52
C THR A 218 -4.13 4.99 21.76
N PRO A 219 -4.02 3.99 20.86
CA PRO A 219 -5.18 3.42 20.18
C PRO A 219 -6.28 3.00 21.15
N THR A 220 -7.54 3.06 20.72
CA THR A 220 -8.69 2.73 21.55
C THR A 220 -9.50 1.58 20.99
N VAL A 221 -10.12 0.79 21.89
CA VAL A 221 -11.20 -0.11 21.55
C VAL A 221 -12.48 0.34 22.29
N LEU A 222 -13.54 0.54 21.53
CA LEU A 222 -14.81 1.07 21.99
C LEU A 222 -15.84 -0.06 22.04
N LYS A 223 -16.43 -0.29 23.20
CA LYS A 223 -17.63 -1.13 23.28
C LYS A 223 -18.85 -0.27 23.02
N VAL A 224 -19.52 -0.49 21.90
CA VAL A 224 -20.67 0.33 21.49
C VAL A 224 -21.95 -0.49 21.45
N SER A 225 -23.09 0.17 21.68
CA SER A 225 -24.41 -0.48 21.65
C SER A 225 -24.86 -0.84 20.22
N SER A 226 -24.32 -0.18 19.21
CA SER A 226 -24.66 -0.41 17.80
C SER A 226 -23.70 0.33 16.86
N LEU A 227 -23.65 -0.09 15.60
CA LEU A 227 -22.97 0.64 14.53
C LEU A 227 -23.44 2.10 14.41
N LYS A 228 -24.74 2.36 14.60
CA LYS A 228 -25.30 3.73 14.57
C LYS A 228 -24.71 4.61 15.66
N HIS A 229 -24.53 4.07 16.86
CA HIS A 229 -23.93 4.79 17.97
C HIS A 229 -22.47 5.15 17.66
N LEU A 230 -21.69 4.20 17.15
CA LEU A 230 -20.33 4.46 16.70
C LEU A 230 -20.28 5.57 15.66
N LEU A 231 -21.11 5.48 14.61
CA LEU A 231 -21.07 6.43 13.49
C LEU A 231 -21.56 7.84 13.90
N ALA A 232 -22.40 7.96 14.90
CA ALA A 232 -22.69 9.26 15.52
C ALA A 232 -21.43 9.84 16.18
N GLY A 233 -20.61 9.03 16.86
CA GLY A 233 -19.31 9.42 17.38
C GLY A 233 -18.31 9.83 16.28
N VAL A 234 -18.25 9.06 15.18
CA VAL A 234 -17.42 9.41 14.00
C VAL A 234 -17.85 10.75 13.40
N SER A 235 -19.17 11.02 13.35
CA SER A 235 -19.68 12.32 12.88
C SER A 235 -19.24 13.48 13.78
N GLN A 236 -19.27 13.29 15.09
CA GLN A 236 -18.77 14.31 16.05
C GLN A 236 -17.26 14.48 15.91
N TYR A 237 -16.50 13.38 15.78
CA TYR A 237 -15.06 13.42 15.56
C TYR A 237 -14.70 14.20 14.29
N PHE A 238 -15.36 13.92 13.17
CA PHE A 238 -15.18 14.64 11.92
C PHE A 238 -15.46 16.13 12.07
N ASN A 239 -16.51 16.50 12.77
CA ASN A 239 -16.85 17.92 13.00
C ASN A 239 -15.78 18.67 13.82
N ALA A 240 -15.07 17.96 14.70
CA ALA A 240 -13.98 18.50 15.49
C ALA A 240 -12.62 18.53 14.74
N HIS A 241 -12.45 17.70 13.69
CA HIS A 241 -11.19 17.50 12.98
C HIS A 241 -11.40 17.56 11.46
N ARG A 242 -11.94 18.67 10.96
CA ARG A 242 -12.36 18.79 9.55
C ARG A 242 -11.25 18.75 8.52
N GLU A 243 -10.02 19.05 8.89
CA GLU A 243 -8.83 18.94 8.05
C GLU A 243 -8.25 17.54 7.99
N GLN A 244 -8.69 16.62 8.83
CA GLN A 244 -8.17 15.25 8.84
C GLN A 244 -8.87 14.35 7.82
N SER A 245 -8.08 13.51 7.19
CA SER A 245 -8.57 12.38 6.42
C SER A 245 -8.98 11.24 7.35
N ILE A 246 -10.18 10.71 7.17
CA ILE A 246 -10.75 9.63 7.98
C ILE A 246 -10.95 8.40 7.12
N GLY A 247 -10.31 7.29 7.50
CA GLY A 247 -10.55 5.97 6.93
C GLY A 247 -11.50 5.16 7.82
N ILE A 248 -12.64 4.70 7.29
CA ILE A 248 -13.49 3.72 7.95
C ILE A 248 -13.26 2.40 7.25
N ILE A 249 -12.55 1.49 7.92
CA ILE A 249 -12.12 0.22 7.32
C ILE A 249 -13.00 -0.90 7.85
N CYS A 250 -13.83 -1.44 6.96
CA CYS A 250 -14.80 -2.48 7.25
C CYS A 250 -14.27 -3.86 6.85
N ARG A 251 -14.71 -4.91 7.52
CA ARG A 251 -14.36 -6.30 7.19
C ARG A 251 -14.91 -6.74 5.84
N SER A 252 -16.11 -6.26 5.46
CA SER A 252 -16.82 -6.69 4.26
C SER A 252 -17.40 -5.53 3.45
N SER A 253 -17.70 -5.77 2.16
CA SER A 253 -18.41 -4.82 1.30
C SER A 253 -19.85 -4.56 1.77
N HIS A 254 -20.46 -5.49 2.50
CA HIS A 254 -21.79 -5.30 3.09
C HIS A 254 -21.72 -4.20 4.16
N THR A 255 -20.81 -4.31 5.10
CA THR A 255 -20.60 -3.29 6.16
C THR A 255 -20.26 -1.93 5.56
N VAL A 256 -19.50 -1.88 4.47
CA VAL A 256 -19.22 -0.61 3.75
C VAL A 256 -20.49 0.10 3.34
N ARG A 257 -21.49 -0.64 2.79
CA ARG A 257 -22.78 -0.06 2.37
C ARG A 257 -23.62 0.42 3.57
N ASP A 258 -23.61 -0.33 4.66
CA ASP A 258 -24.34 0.04 5.88
C ASP A 258 -23.76 1.32 6.50
N VAL A 259 -22.44 1.42 6.59
CA VAL A 259 -21.72 2.61 7.05
C VAL A 259 -22.04 3.82 6.17
N GLN A 260 -21.97 3.65 4.86
CA GLN A 260 -22.29 4.72 3.89
C GLN A 260 -23.72 5.23 4.05
N SER A 261 -24.67 4.31 4.17
CA SER A 261 -26.10 4.63 4.35
C SER A 261 -26.33 5.42 5.64
N GLU A 262 -25.71 5.01 6.73
CA GLU A 262 -25.86 5.66 8.02
C GLU A 262 -25.19 7.06 8.06
N LEU A 263 -23.98 7.21 7.49
CA LEU A 263 -23.32 8.52 7.38
C LEU A 263 -24.09 9.48 6.47
N THR A 264 -24.74 8.96 5.43
CA THR A 264 -25.67 9.73 4.59
C THR A 264 -26.84 10.23 5.40
N ARG A 265 -27.45 9.38 6.25
CA ARG A 265 -28.54 9.75 7.17
C ARG A 265 -28.11 10.81 8.19
N LEU A 266 -26.83 10.78 8.61
CA LEU A 266 -26.24 11.80 9.50
C LEU A 266 -25.86 13.10 8.78
N GLY A 267 -26.19 13.25 7.51
CA GLY A 267 -25.94 14.49 6.72
C GLY A 267 -24.52 14.60 6.17
N LEU A 268 -23.71 13.54 6.23
CA LEU A 268 -22.31 13.53 5.79
C LEU A 268 -22.09 13.05 4.34
N ALA A 269 -23.15 12.88 3.55
CA ALA A 269 -23.06 12.38 2.17
C ALA A 269 -22.05 13.15 1.30
N LYS A 270 -21.96 14.48 1.45
CA LYS A 270 -21.03 15.32 0.68
C LYS A 270 -19.56 15.13 1.09
N HIS A 271 -19.30 14.64 2.28
CA HIS A 271 -17.97 14.47 2.86
C HIS A 271 -17.50 13.01 2.81
N THR A 272 -18.35 12.10 2.34
CA THR A 272 -18.15 10.66 2.43
C THR A 272 -18.08 10.05 1.05
N GLN A 273 -17.15 9.12 0.86
CA GLN A 273 -17.08 8.26 -0.31
C GLN A 273 -16.84 6.82 0.13
N ALA A 274 -17.61 5.89 -0.44
CA ALA A 274 -17.45 4.46 -0.19
C ALA A 274 -16.78 3.78 -1.38
N TYR A 275 -15.90 2.83 -1.08
CA TYR A 275 -15.22 2.00 -2.06
C TYR A 275 -15.32 0.52 -1.65
N ALA A 276 -16.04 -0.24 -2.44
CA ALA A 276 -16.09 -1.69 -2.35
C ALA A 276 -15.29 -2.30 -3.51
N TYR A 277 -14.59 -3.42 -3.28
CA TYR A 277 -13.67 -4.03 -4.25
C TYR A 277 -14.30 -4.32 -5.62
N ASP A 278 -15.57 -4.65 -5.65
CA ASP A 278 -16.40 -4.99 -6.82
C ASP A 278 -17.19 -3.81 -7.40
N ASP A 279 -16.94 -2.58 -6.92
CA ASP A 279 -17.65 -1.41 -7.40
C ASP A 279 -17.16 -1.00 -8.80
N ARG A 280 -18.13 -0.82 -9.73
CA ARG A 280 -17.87 -0.36 -11.11
C ARG A 280 -17.37 1.08 -11.17
N TYR A 281 -17.54 1.87 -10.10
CA TYR A 281 -17.15 3.28 -10.01
C TYR A 281 -15.74 3.51 -9.46
N ARG A 282 -14.86 2.52 -9.52
CA ARG A 282 -13.47 2.57 -9.04
C ARG A 282 -12.66 3.79 -9.48
N ASN A 283 -13.00 4.35 -10.64
CA ASN A 283 -12.22 5.40 -11.27
C ASN A 283 -12.66 6.83 -10.91
N THR A 284 -13.63 7.00 -10.01
CA THR A 284 -14.22 8.31 -9.67
C THR A 284 -13.97 8.75 -8.23
N ILE A 285 -12.96 8.17 -7.55
CA ILE A 285 -12.68 8.52 -6.15
C ILE A 285 -11.96 9.85 -6.09
N ASP A 286 -12.53 10.78 -5.32
CA ASP A 286 -11.94 12.07 -5.05
C ASP A 286 -11.49 12.16 -3.58
N PHE A 287 -10.19 12.01 -3.37
CA PHE A 287 -9.58 12.07 -2.04
C PHE A 287 -9.50 13.49 -1.47
N SER A 288 -9.56 14.51 -2.31
CA SER A 288 -9.42 15.91 -1.90
C SER A 288 -10.76 16.51 -1.46
N ALA A 289 -11.85 16.19 -2.17
CA ALA A 289 -13.18 16.74 -1.88
C ALA A 289 -13.93 15.96 -0.78
N ARG A 290 -13.55 14.71 -0.51
CA ARG A 290 -14.28 13.82 0.41
C ARG A 290 -13.36 13.21 1.46
N PRO A 291 -13.18 13.87 2.61
CA PRO A 291 -12.22 13.45 3.62
C PRO A 291 -12.57 12.14 4.34
N ILE A 292 -13.82 11.68 4.31
CA ILE A 292 -14.24 10.41 4.90
C ILE A 292 -14.30 9.33 3.82
N GLN A 293 -13.40 8.36 3.90
CA GLN A 293 -13.32 7.22 2.98
C GLN A 293 -13.76 5.95 3.67
N ILE A 294 -14.73 5.23 3.10
CA ILE A 294 -15.23 3.96 3.63
C ILE A 294 -14.69 2.85 2.70
N LEU A 295 -13.95 1.92 3.27
CA LEU A 295 -13.21 0.91 2.53
C LEU A 295 -13.42 -0.49 3.12
N SER A 296 -13.32 -1.50 2.27
CA SER A 296 -13.13 -2.87 2.76
C SER A 296 -11.65 -3.13 3.07
N THR A 297 -11.36 -4.12 3.93
CA THR A 297 -9.98 -4.56 4.22
C THR A 297 -9.21 -4.98 2.95
N ALA A 298 -9.91 -5.50 1.95
CA ALA A 298 -9.31 -5.85 0.65
C ALA A 298 -8.82 -4.61 -0.13
N SER A 299 -9.48 -3.45 0.06
CA SER A 299 -9.22 -2.22 -0.68
C SER A 299 -8.29 -1.23 0.04
N MET A 300 -7.99 -1.46 1.33
CA MET A 300 -7.21 -0.52 2.16
C MET A 300 -5.71 -0.49 1.86
N LYS A 301 -5.19 -1.49 1.11
CA LYS A 301 -3.75 -1.64 0.87
C LYS A 301 -3.20 -0.44 0.09
N GLY A 302 -2.10 0.15 0.58
CA GLY A 302 -1.45 1.32 -0.01
C GLY A 302 -2.05 2.67 0.40
N LEU A 303 -3.23 2.71 1.02
CA LEU A 303 -3.84 3.94 1.52
C LEU A 303 -3.44 4.22 2.97
N GLU A 304 -3.53 5.49 3.36
CA GLU A 304 -3.28 5.96 4.72
C GLU A 304 -4.19 7.14 5.05
N PHE A 305 -4.56 7.25 6.31
CA PHE A 305 -5.47 8.26 6.82
C PHE A 305 -4.93 8.87 8.11
N ASP A 306 -5.27 10.11 8.38
CA ASP A 306 -4.90 10.72 9.66
C ASP A 306 -5.56 9.97 10.81
N SER A 307 -6.83 9.60 10.66
CA SER A 307 -7.56 8.80 11.64
C SER A 307 -8.21 7.57 10.99
N VAL A 308 -8.16 6.43 11.67
CA VAL A 308 -8.78 5.19 11.21
C VAL A 308 -9.78 4.68 12.23
N PHE A 309 -10.96 4.31 11.76
CA PHE A 309 -12.01 3.62 12.51
C PHE A 309 -12.26 2.24 11.93
N VAL A 310 -12.28 1.22 12.79
CA VAL A 310 -12.62 -0.16 12.44
C VAL A 310 -13.94 -0.50 13.15
N PRO A 311 -15.08 -0.41 12.44
CA PRO A 311 -16.40 -0.38 13.08
C PRO A 311 -16.97 -1.75 13.46
N ASP A 312 -16.41 -2.82 12.91
CA ASP A 312 -17.02 -4.15 12.90
C ASP A 312 -16.03 -5.25 13.34
N LEU A 313 -15.35 -5.02 14.47
CA LEU A 313 -14.41 -6.00 15.01
C LEU A 313 -15.06 -7.37 15.30
N ASP A 314 -16.35 -7.40 15.60
CA ASP A 314 -17.11 -8.65 15.79
C ASP A 314 -17.09 -9.56 14.54
N ALA A 315 -16.81 -9.00 13.37
CA ALA A 315 -16.70 -9.75 12.11
C ALA A 315 -15.33 -10.42 11.91
N TYR A 316 -14.37 -10.18 12.82
CA TYR A 316 -13.04 -10.79 12.76
C TYR A 316 -13.00 -12.01 13.68
N THR A 317 -13.47 -13.12 13.14
CA THR A 317 -13.67 -14.39 13.87
C THR A 317 -12.57 -15.42 13.58
N GLU A 318 -11.53 -15.03 12.84
CA GLU A 318 -10.41 -15.90 12.51
C GLU A 318 -9.58 -16.23 13.76
N ASP A 319 -8.81 -17.31 13.70
CA ASP A 319 -7.83 -17.65 14.73
C ASP A 319 -6.89 -16.47 14.97
N PRO A 320 -6.85 -15.87 16.18
CA PRO A 320 -6.03 -14.73 16.51
C PRO A 320 -4.53 -15.02 16.45
N THR A 321 -4.13 -16.31 16.48
CA THR A 321 -2.74 -16.74 16.36
C THR A 321 -2.35 -17.01 14.91
N GLY A 322 -3.32 -17.05 14.00
CA GLY A 322 -3.09 -17.30 12.58
C GLY A 322 -2.32 -16.18 11.89
N VAL A 323 -1.35 -16.55 11.08
CA VAL A 323 -0.47 -15.63 10.33
C VAL A 323 -1.26 -14.58 9.55
N ASP A 324 -2.26 -15.01 8.80
CA ASP A 324 -3.07 -14.13 7.95
C ASP A 324 -3.89 -13.12 8.77
N ALA A 325 -4.42 -13.53 9.93
CA ALA A 325 -5.15 -12.65 10.83
C ALA A 325 -4.22 -11.59 11.40
N ARG A 326 -3.06 -11.98 11.89
CA ARG A 326 -2.04 -11.08 12.46
C ARG A 326 -1.51 -10.10 11.41
N LEU A 327 -1.13 -10.56 10.23
CA LEU A 327 -0.68 -9.70 9.13
C LEU A 327 -1.77 -8.70 8.69
N ARG A 328 -3.03 -9.11 8.69
CA ARG A 328 -4.16 -8.22 8.39
C ARG A 328 -4.25 -7.09 9.42
N PHE A 329 -4.14 -7.40 10.71
CA PHE A 329 -4.16 -6.39 11.77
C PHE A 329 -2.92 -5.50 11.75
N LEU A 330 -1.74 -6.04 11.49
CA LEU A 330 -0.53 -5.25 11.25
C LEU A 330 -0.75 -4.21 10.14
N VAL A 331 -1.28 -4.65 8.98
CA VAL A 331 -1.56 -3.76 7.85
C VAL A 331 -2.63 -2.74 8.24
N LEU A 332 -3.68 -3.14 8.94
CA LEU A 332 -4.78 -2.27 9.36
C LEU A 332 -4.29 -1.18 10.33
N CYS A 333 -3.55 -1.53 11.36
CA CYS A 333 -2.96 -0.56 12.30
C CYS A 333 -2.10 0.46 11.58
N THR A 334 -1.28 0.00 10.63
CA THR A 334 -0.36 0.88 9.88
C THR A 334 -1.05 1.80 8.87
N ARG A 335 -2.38 1.73 8.71
CA ARG A 335 -3.14 2.70 7.89
C ARG A 335 -3.39 4.02 8.62
N ALA A 336 -3.38 4.03 9.95
CA ALA A 336 -3.59 5.21 10.76
C ALA A 336 -2.27 5.98 10.94
N ARG A 337 -2.33 7.29 10.76
CA ARG A 337 -1.17 8.19 10.97
C ARG A 337 -1.14 8.74 12.40
N GLU A 338 -2.30 9.15 12.93
CA GLU A 338 -2.43 9.86 14.19
C GLU A 338 -3.34 9.17 15.20
N ASP A 339 -4.55 8.77 14.77
CA ASP A 339 -5.54 8.17 15.65
C ASP A 339 -6.06 6.82 15.10
N LEU A 340 -6.19 5.83 15.98
CA LEU A 340 -6.70 4.51 15.64
C LEU A 340 -7.77 4.07 16.64
N HIS A 341 -8.95 3.79 16.12
CA HIS A 341 -10.13 3.43 16.90
C HIS A 341 -10.73 2.12 16.38
N PHE A 342 -10.78 1.13 17.25
CA PHE A 342 -11.51 -0.10 17.04
C PHE A 342 -12.87 -0.04 17.71
N ALA A 343 -13.86 -0.76 17.19
CA ALA A 343 -15.17 -0.87 17.85
C ALA A 343 -15.78 -2.26 17.69
N HIS A 344 -16.50 -2.68 18.72
CA HIS A 344 -17.28 -3.89 18.72
C HIS A 344 -18.62 -3.69 19.43
N CYS A 345 -19.63 -4.47 19.02
CA CYS A 345 -20.97 -4.47 19.62
C CYS A 345 -21.19 -5.70 20.52
N GLY A 346 -20.38 -6.74 20.39
CA GLY A 346 -20.51 -8.00 21.10
C GLY A 346 -20.29 -7.87 22.62
N PRO A 347 -20.72 -8.88 23.38
CA PRO A 347 -20.55 -8.89 24.83
C PRO A 347 -19.08 -8.96 25.26
N GLN A 348 -18.25 -9.58 24.46
CA GLN A 348 -16.82 -9.79 24.72
C GLN A 348 -15.97 -9.07 23.68
N GLU A 349 -14.79 -8.63 24.08
CA GLU A 349 -13.78 -8.10 23.18
C GLU A 349 -13.31 -9.22 22.22
N PRO A 350 -13.15 -8.93 20.92
CA PRO A 350 -12.64 -9.91 19.95
C PRO A 350 -11.27 -10.46 20.35
N ALA A 351 -11.10 -11.78 20.19
CA ALA A 351 -9.93 -12.52 20.67
C ALA A 351 -8.59 -11.97 20.16
N ILE A 352 -8.57 -11.39 18.97
CA ILE A 352 -7.36 -10.80 18.37
C ILE A 352 -6.77 -9.63 19.19
N LEU A 353 -7.59 -8.96 20.01
CA LEU A 353 -7.16 -7.85 20.87
C LEU A 353 -7.05 -8.23 22.35
N SER A 354 -7.64 -9.36 22.77
CA SER A 354 -7.83 -9.72 24.19
C SER A 354 -6.53 -9.85 25.00
N GLY A 355 -5.40 -10.16 24.34
CA GLY A 355 -4.08 -10.29 24.98
C GLY A 355 -3.26 -9.02 25.02
N ILE A 356 -3.74 -7.91 24.42
CA ILE A 356 -2.99 -6.68 24.30
C ILE A 356 -3.05 -5.86 25.59
N PRO A 357 -1.88 -5.40 26.15
CA PRO A 357 -1.83 -4.61 27.37
C PRO A 357 -2.57 -3.27 27.24
N GLU A 358 -3.14 -2.78 28.36
CA GLU A 358 -3.79 -1.46 28.41
C GLU A 358 -2.86 -0.29 28.08
N SER A 359 -1.56 -0.48 28.28
CA SER A 359 -0.54 0.52 27.89
C SER A 359 -0.43 0.71 26.36
N LEU A 360 -0.93 -0.24 25.57
CA LEU A 360 -0.93 -0.21 24.11
C LEU A 360 -2.33 -0.02 23.51
N LEU A 361 -3.39 -0.33 24.25
CA LEU A 361 -4.77 -0.26 23.77
C LEU A 361 -5.72 0.11 24.92
N VAL A 362 -6.28 1.31 24.85
CA VAL A 362 -7.24 1.81 25.86
C VAL A 362 -8.63 1.26 25.57
N ARG A 363 -9.26 0.68 26.59
CA ARG A 363 -10.63 0.13 26.52
C ARG A 363 -11.65 1.12 27.06
N GLN A 364 -12.69 1.40 26.26
CA GLN A 364 -13.74 2.38 26.60
C GLN A 364 -15.15 1.81 26.37
#